data_0b471c7fe6eb728d082ee655bffc8b80
#
_entry.id   0b471c7fe6eb728d082ee655bffc8b80
#
_cell.length_a   1.000
_cell.length_b   1.000
_cell.length_c   1.000
_cell.angle_alpha   90.00
_cell.angle_beta   90.00
_cell.angle_gamma   90.00
#
_symmetry.space_group_name_H-M   'P 1'
#
loop_
_entity.id
_entity.type
_entity.pdbx_description
1 polymer ?
#
loop_
_entity_poly.entity_id
_entity_poly.type
_entity_poly.pdbx_seq_one_letter_code
_entity_poly.pdbx_strand_id
1 'polypeptide(L)'
;MKKFFFYFCLFCFIKNSWSDDFIINNIVINKPWIKSIHSGQKVTSGYLEIINNSKSDDVLLSIESNFAKNNQIHFMNIQNDVMKMKHLKSGLLIKKKSKILLKPGGFHLMFSDINEDLKNKKYLFINLNFKKNGSIEIPFQIKKNNTKGHVKHKH
;
A
#
# COMPACT_ATOMS: atom_id res chain seq x y z
N MET A 1 5.49 26.89 59.47
CA MET A 1 6.02 25.93 58.50
C MET A 1 5.00 25.74 57.36
N LYS A 2 5.19 26.40 56.21
CA LYS A 2 4.27 26.32 55.06
C LYS A 2 4.75 25.20 54.13
N LYS A 3 3.97 24.10 54.01
CA LYS A 3 4.25 23.00 53.09
C LYS A 3 3.84 23.43 51.69
N PHE A 4 4.82 23.59 50.80
CA PHE A 4 4.62 23.86 49.37
C PHE A 4 4.34 22.52 48.66
N PHE A 5 3.11 22.31 48.17
CA PHE A 5 2.71 21.14 47.44
C PHE A 5 3.00 21.39 45.96
N PHE A 6 4.08 20.76 45.44
CA PHE A 6 4.47 20.88 44.04
C PHE A 6 3.61 19.90 43.18
N TYR A 7 2.59 20.43 42.54
CA TYR A 7 1.81 19.68 41.57
C TYR A 7 2.63 19.49 40.29
N PHE A 8 3.24 18.29 40.11
CA PHE A 8 3.89 17.90 38.87
C PHE A 8 2.81 17.47 37.86
N CYS A 9 2.41 18.38 36.98
CA CYS A 9 1.45 18.13 35.92
C CYS A 9 2.13 17.29 34.84
N LEU A 10 1.91 15.97 34.90
CA LEU A 10 2.39 15.02 33.87
C LEU A 10 1.60 15.25 32.56
N PHE A 11 2.16 16.08 31.69
CA PHE A 11 1.59 16.34 30.36
C PHE A 11 1.82 15.10 29.49
N CYS A 12 0.85 14.17 29.49
CA CYS A 12 0.82 13.04 28.58
C CYS A 12 0.72 13.55 27.13
N PHE A 13 1.84 13.60 26.41
CA PHE A 13 1.83 13.76 24.95
C PHE A 13 1.18 12.54 24.31
N ILE A 14 -0.11 12.59 24.06
CA ILE A 14 -0.81 11.64 23.21
C ILE A 14 -0.29 11.91 21.79
N LYS A 15 0.65 11.08 21.33
CA LYS A 15 1.01 11.03 19.92
C LYS A 15 -0.21 10.50 19.15
N ASN A 16 -1.02 11.40 18.61
CA ASN A 16 -2.02 11.04 17.62
C ASN A 16 -1.29 10.46 16.41
N SER A 17 -1.22 9.15 16.33
CA SER A 17 -0.81 8.44 15.12
C SER A 17 -1.96 8.60 14.14
N TRP A 18 -1.86 9.56 13.24
CA TRP A 18 -2.79 9.70 12.13
C TRP A 18 -2.56 8.49 11.24
N SER A 19 -3.44 7.51 11.33
CA SER A 19 -3.58 6.49 10.30
C SER A 19 -4.30 7.18 9.15
N ASP A 20 -3.64 7.33 8.00
CA ASP A 20 -4.27 7.85 6.80
C ASP A 20 -5.19 6.75 6.24
N ASP A 21 -6.42 6.70 6.77
CA ASP A 21 -7.46 5.79 6.31
C ASP A 21 -8.29 6.51 5.24
N PHE A 22 -8.35 5.92 4.05
CA PHE A 22 -9.16 6.44 2.95
C PHE A 22 -10.43 5.60 2.85
N ILE A 23 -11.59 6.26 2.74
CA ILE A 23 -12.88 5.58 2.78
C ILE A 23 -13.67 5.92 1.53
N ILE A 24 -14.17 4.91 0.86
CA ILE A 24 -15.18 5.02 -0.20
C ILE A 24 -16.33 4.06 0.13
N ASN A 25 -17.51 4.60 0.47
CA ASN A 25 -18.67 3.85 0.92
C ASN A 25 -18.32 2.88 2.08
N ASN A 26 -18.29 1.57 1.81
CA ASN A 26 -17.99 0.55 2.81
C ASN A 26 -16.56 -0.04 2.66
N ILE A 27 -15.73 0.51 1.78
CA ILE A 27 -14.35 0.11 1.62
C ILE A 27 -13.46 1.08 2.40
N VAL A 28 -12.58 0.52 3.24
CA VAL A 28 -11.52 1.27 3.94
C VAL A 28 -10.18 0.83 3.38
N ILE A 29 -9.33 1.80 3.08
CA ILE A 29 -8.01 1.58 2.52
C ILE A 29 -6.98 2.15 3.49
N ASN A 30 -6.09 1.29 3.98
CA ASN A 30 -5.12 1.64 5.01
C ASN A 30 -3.69 1.55 4.48
N LYS A 31 -2.85 2.43 4.98
CA LYS A 31 -1.39 2.41 4.84
C LYS A 31 -0.91 2.25 3.39
N PRO A 32 -1.42 3.02 2.43
CA PRO A 32 -0.97 2.93 1.05
C PRO A 32 0.49 3.39 0.94
N TRP A 33 1.33 2.57 0.34
CA TRP A 33 2.72 2.94 0.09
C TRP A 33 3.26 2.29 -1.18
N ILE A 34 4.26 2.92 -1.77
CA ILE A 34 4.93 2.47 -2.97
C ILE A 34 6.44 2.33 -2.69
N LYS A 35 7.04 1.30 -3.26
CA LYS A 35 8.48 1.08 -3.13
C LYS A 35 9.24 2.16 -3.90
N SER A 36 10.20 2.83 -3.26
CA SER A 36 11.07 3.78 -3.96
C SER A 36 11.86 3.10 -5.06
N ILE A 37 12.12 3.84 -6.13
CA ILE A 37 12.94 3.40 -7.25
C ILE A 37 14.22 4.25 -7.36
N HIS A 38 15.24 3.66 -7.95
CA HIS A 38 16.47 4.36 -8.31
C HIS A 38 16.34 4.99 -9.70
N SER A 39 17.22 5.94 -10.01
CA SER A 39 17.28 6.56 -11.33
C SER A 39 17.43 5.50 -12.42
N GLY A 40 16.61 5.61 -13.49
CA GLY A 40 16.59 4.65 -14.61
C GLY A 40 15.75 3.39 -14.38
N GLN A 41 15.28 3.12 -13.18
CA GLN A 41 14.37 2.00 -12.93
C GLN A 41 12.97 2.31 -13.46
N LYS A 42 12.42 1.40 -14.28
CA LYS A 42 11.12 1.58 -14.97
C LYS A 42 9.98 0.79 -14.36
N VAL A 43 10.21 0.14 -13.21
CA VAL A 43 9.23 -0.72 -12.55
C VAL A 43 9.22 -0.48 -11.04
N THR A 44 8.01 -0.41 -10.44
CA THR A 44 7.85 -0.38 -8.99
C THR A 44 6.59 -1.12 -8.56
N SER A 45 6.44 -1.30 -7.25
CA SER A 45 5.29 -1.98 -6.65
C SER A 45 4.64 -1.14 -5.56
N GLY A 46 3.31 -1.20 -5.49
CA GLY A 46 2.50 -0.56 -4.48
C GLY A 46 1.82 -1.58 -3.56
N TYR A 47 1.57 -1.16 -2.34
CA TYR A 47 1.05 -2.00 -1.26
C TYR A 47 0.05 -1.22 -0.43
N LEU A 48 -0.95 -1.91 0.11
CA LEU A 48 -2.01 -1.33 0.96
C LEU A 48 -2.80 -2.45 1.65
N GLU A 49 -3.59 -2.10 2.62
CA GLU A 49 -4.64 -2.97 3.16
C GLU A 49 -5.99 -2.47 2.67
N ILE A 50 -6.86 -3.38 2.21
CA ILE A 50 -8.24 -3.08 1.82
C ILE A 50 -9.17 -3.84 2.74
N ILE A 51 -10.12 -3.15 3.37
CA ILE A 51 -11.14 -3.72 4.25
C ILE A 51 -12.51 -3.51 3.61
N ASN A 52 -13.24 -4.58 3.42
CA ASN A 52 -14.62 -4.52 2.93
C ASN A 52 -15.61 -4.70 4.10
N ASN A 53 -16.17 -3.59 4.55
CA ASN A 53 -17.17 -3.56 5.63
C ASN A 53 -18.61 -3.78 5.14
N SER A 54 -18.81 -4.02 3.84
CA SER A 54 -20.13 -4.23 3.27
C SER A 54 -20.68 -5.63 3.54
N LYS A 55 -21.97 -5.84 3.22
CA LYS A 55 -22.64 -7.15 3.28
C LYS A 55 -22.46 -7.97 1.98
N SER A 56 -21.73 -7.45 0.98
CA SER A 56 -21.51 -8.11 -0.30
C SER A 56 -20.03 -8.09 -0.67
N ASP A 57 -19.60 -9.08 -1.45
CA ASP A 57 -18.27 -9.11 -2.05
C ASP A 57 -18.11 -7.96 -3.04
N ASP A 58 -16.89 -7.43 -3.15
CA ASP A 58 -16.49 -6.48 -4.17
C ASP A 58 -15.22 -6.95 -4.88
N VAL A 59 -14.85 -6.27 -5.96
CA VAL A 59 -13.63 -6.57 -6.74
C VAL A 59 -12.90 -5.26 -7.00
N LEU A 60 -11.62 -5.17 -6.65
CA LEU A 60 -10.74 -4.16 -7.19
C LEU A 60 -10.44 -4.54 -8.63
N LEU A 61 -11.13 -3.91 -9.59
CA LEU A 61 -11.08 -4.26 -11.02
C LEU A 61 -9.76 -3.84 -11.66
N SER A 62 -9.37 -2.60 -11.44
CA SER A 62 -8.19 -1.99 -12.04
C SER A 62 -7.60 -0.92 -11.16
N ILE A 63 -6.41 -0.50 -11.50
CA ILE A 63 -5.73 0.66 -10.94
C ILE A 63 -5.21 1.54 -12.08
N GLU A 64 -5.11 2.85 -11.84
CA GLU A 64 -4.62 3.82 -12.81
C GLU A 64 -3.67 4.81 -12.15
N SER A 65 -2.66 5.23 -12.88
CA SER A 65 -1.73 6.29 -12.46
C SER A 65 -1.23 7.07 -13.66
N ASN A 66 -0.81 8.32 -13.43
CA ASN A 66 -0.26 9.17 -14.48
C ASN A 66 1.27 8.98 -14.68
N PHE A 67 1.94 8.25 -13.77
CA PHE A 67 3.39 8.09 -13.79
C PHE A 67 3.87 6.80 -14.47
N ALA A 68 2.97 5.87 -14.80
CA ALA A 68 3.31 4.60 -15.45
C ALA A 68 2.32 4.27 -16.57
N LYS A 69 2.81 3.69 -17.67
CA LYS A 69 1.95 3.26 -18.78
C LYS A 69 1.14 2.01 -18.43
N ASN A 70 1.77 1.05 -17.73
CA ASN A 70 1.11 -0.20 -17.34
C ASN A 70 0.87 -0.20 -15.83
N ASN A 71 -0.39 -0.38 -15.47
CA ASN A 71 -0.89 -0.42 -14.11
C ASN A 71 -1.64 -1.73 -13.92
N GLN A 72 -1.15 -2.65 -13.09
CA GLN A 72 -1.66 -4.02 -13.00
C GLN A 72 -1.77 -4.49 -11.54
N ILE A 73 -2.68 -5.41 -11.28
CA ILE A 73 -2.82 -6.09 -10.00
C ILE A 73 -2.21 -7.48 -10.15
N HIS A 74 -1.24 -7.81 -9.31
CA HIS A 74 -0.48 -9.06 -9.38
C HIS A 74 -0.62 -9.88 -8.10
N PHE A 75 -0.45 -11.18 -8.25
CA PHE A 75 -0.22 -12.13 -7.17
C PHE A 75 1.11 -12.82 -7.40
N MET A 76 1.92 -12.87 -6.35
CA MET A 76 3.18 -13.61 -6.34
C MET A 76 3.13 -14.72 -5.31
N ASN A 77 3.60 -15.90 -5.68
CA ASN A 77 3.85 -17.01 -4.76
C ASN A 77 5.15 -17.72 -5.12
N ILE A 78 5.65 -18.51 -4.18
CA ILE A 78 6.83 -19.37 -4.40
C ILE A 78 6.33 -20.80 -4.53
N GLN A 79 6.68 -21.45 -5.65
CA GLN A 79 6.40 -22.86 -5.90
C GLN A 79 7.71 -23.55 -6.30
N ASN A 80 8.13 -24.56 -5.53
CA ASN A 80 9.39 -25.30 -5.76
C ASN A 80 10.60 -24.35 -5.89
N ASP A 81 10.74 -23.41 -4.95
CA ASP A 81 11.78 -22.37 -4.91
C ASP A 81 11.79 -21.39 -6.11
N VAL A 82 10.79 -21.47 -6.99
CA VAL A 82 10.62 -20.57 -8.10
C VAL A 82 9.55 -19.52 -7.78
N MET A 83 9.91 -18.25 -7.88
CA MET A 83 8.94 -17.16 -7.81
C MET A 83 8.08 -17.13 -9.06
N LYS A 84 6.77 -17.31 -8.88
CA LYS A 84 5.77 -17.18 -9.95
C LYS A 84 4.91 -15.95 -9.71
N MET A 85 4.83 -15.09 -10.72
CA MET A 85 4.00 -13.89 -10.69
C MET A 85 2.85 -14.05 -11.69
N LYS A 86 1.64 -13.71 -11.27
CA LYS A 86 0.43 -13.80 -12.09
C LYS A 86 -0.30 -12.47 -12.09
N HIS A 87 -0.60 -11.94 -13.28
CA HIS A 87 -1.50 -10.81 -13.45
C HIS A 87 -2.96 -11.23 -13.20
N LEU A 88 -3.66 -10.52 -12.33
CA LEU A 88 -5.07 -10.76 -12.01
C LEU A 88 -5.96 -9.97 -12.98
N LYS A 89 -6.09 -10.45 -14.22
CA LYS A 89 -6.86 -9.77 -15.28
C LYS A 89 -8.33 -9.52 -14.93
N SER A 90 -8.92 -10.37 -14.08
CA SER A 90 -10.31 -10.22 -13.61
C SER A 90 -10.43 -9.37 -12.34
N GLY A 91 -9.33 -8.75 -11.89
CA GLY A 91 -9.24 -7.99 -10.65
C GLY A 91 -9.00 -8.85 -9.41
N LEU A 92 -9.00 -8.20 -8.26
CA LEU A 92 -8.77 -8.80 -6.94
C LEU A 92 -10.10 -8.87 -6.17
N LEU A 93 -10.58 -10.09 -5.90
CA LEU A 93 -11.80 -10.32 -5.11
C LEU A 93 -11.57 -9.93 -3.64
N ILE A 94 -12.46 -9.13 -3.10
CA ILE A 94 -12.47 -8.70 -1.70
C ILE A 94 -13.80 -9.16 -1.08
N LYS A 95 -13.75 -10.25 -0.31
CA LYS A 95 -14.95 -10.84 0.29
C LYS A 95 -15.62 -9.86 1.25
N LYS A 96 -16.94 -10.01 1.41
CA LYS A 96 -17.73 -9.27 2.41
C LYS A 96 -17.17 -9.46 3.81
N LYS A 97 -17.20 -8.41 4.63
CA LYS A 97 -16.75 -8.44 6.02
C LYS A 97 -15.34 -9.02 6.19
N SER A 98 -14.45 -8.76 5.23
CA SER A 98 -13.08 -9.26 5.24
C SER A 98 -12.07 -8.17 4.90
N LYS A 99 -10.81 -8.49 5.13
CA LYS A 99 -9.69 -7.66 4.71
C LYS A 99 -8.72 -8.46 3.84
N ILE A 100 -8.05 -7.74 2.96
CA ILE A 100 -6.96 -8.27 2.15
C ILE A 100 -5.75 -7.35 2.26
N LEU A 101 -4.58 -7.95 2.45
CA LEU A 101 -3.32 -7.23 2.57
C LEU A 101 -2.49 -7.43 1.30
N LEU A 102 -2.24 -6.35 0.60
CA LEU A 102 -1.26 -6.31 -0.48
C LEU A 102 0.10 -6.02 0.14
N LYS A 103 1.05 -6.96 0.01
CA LYS A 103 2.38 -6.91 0.64
C LYS A 103 3.45 -7.55 -0.24
N PRO A 104 4.74 -7.26 -0.02
CA PRO A 104 5.82 -7.97 -0.68
C PRO A 104 5.69 -9.50 -0.52
N GLY A 105 5.87 -10.23 -1.61
CA GLY A 105 5.73 -11.69 -1.62
C GLY A 105 4.29 -12.22 -1.74
N GLY A 106 3.31 -11.35 -1.95
CA GLY A 106 1.90 -11.71 -2.09
C GLY A 106 1.19 -10.89 -3.16
N PHE A 107 -0.06 -10.50 -2.88
CA PHE A 107 -0.76 -9.52 -3.72
C PHE A 107 -0.04 -8.17 -3.69
N HIS A 108 0.04 -7.52 -4.85
CA HIS A 108 0.64 -6.19 -4.99
C HIS A 108 0.13 -5.47 -6.23
N LEU A 109 0.28 -4.14 -6.22
CA LEU A 109 0.09 -3.32 -7.41
C LEU A 109 1.43 -3.24 -8.14
N MET A 110 1.42 -3.40 -9.46
CA MET A 110 2.59 -3.36 -10.31
C MET A 110 2.48 -2.17 -11.27
N PHE A 111 3.52 -1.35 -11.30
CA PHE A 111 3.63 -0.19 -12.19
C PHE A 111 4.86 -0.39 -13.06
N SER A 112 4.69 -0.39 -14.38
CA SER A 112 5.80 -0.52 -15.33
C SER A 112 5.73 0.52 -16.45
N ASP A 113 6.82 0.66 -17.18
CA ASP A 113 7.03 1.73 -18.16
C ASP A 113 6.82 3.12 -17.52
N ILE A 114 7.50 3.32 -16.38
CA ILE A 114 7.45 4.59 -15.66
C ILE A 114 8.06 5.69 -16.54
N ASN A 115 7.28 6.75 -16.77
CA ASN A 115 7.58 7.82 -17.73
C ASN A 115 8.11 9.09 -17.09
N GLU A 116 8.22 9.15 -15.76
CA GLU A 116 8.72 10.32 -15.04
C GLU A 116 9.76 9.95 -13.97
N ASP A 117 10.50 10.96 -13.51
CA ASP A 117 11.44 10.81 -12.38
C ASP A 117 10.67 10.92 -11.05
N LEU A 118 10.64 9.83 -10.31
CA LEU A 118 9.97 9.74 -9.01
C LEU A 118 10.89 10.06 -7.83
N LYS A 119 12.17 10.35 -8.07
CA LYS A 119 13.22 10.48 -7.03
C LYS A 119 12.90 11.50 -5.94
N ASN A 120 12.30 12.64 -6.33
CA ASN A 120 12.00 13.75 -5.42
C ASN A 120 10.53 13.80 -4.99
N LYS A 121 9.72 12.84 -5.40
CA LYS A 121 8.32 12.79 -5.01
C LYS A 121 8.17 12.11 -3.65
N LYS A 122 7.32 12.67 -2.80
CA LYS A 122 6.95 12.09 -1.50
C LYS A 122 5.73 11.18 -1.60
N TYR A 123 4.82 11.52 -2.49
CA TYR A 123 3.57 10.81 -2.75
C TYR A 123 3.33 10.63 -4.23
N LEU A 124 2.64 9.55 -4.60
CA LEU A 124 2.10 9.32 -5.95
C LEU A 124 0.62 9.05 -5.82
N PHE A 125 -0.18 9.65 -6.70
CA PHE A 125 -1.62 9.47 -6.72
C PHE A 125 -1.99 8.28 -7.59
N ILE A 126 -2.83 7.41 -7.06
CA ILE A 126 -3.29 6.18 -7.73
C ILE A 126 -4.79 6.10 -7.58
N ASN A 127 -5.48 5.93 -8.71
CA ASN A 127 -6.91 5.68 -8.74
C ASN A 127 -7.17 4.17 -8.60
N LEU A 128 -8.01 3.79 -7.65
CA LEU A 128 -8.45 2.42 -7.38
C LEU A 128 -9.89 2.28 -7.85
N ASN A 129 -10.15 1.40 -8.83
CA ASN A 129 -11.47 1.21 -9.43
C ASN A 129 -12.12 -0.07 -8.89
N PHE A 130 -13.16 0.07 -8.06
CA PHE A 130 -13.93 -1.03 -7.50
C PHE A 130 -15.19 -1.30 -8.33
N LYS A 131 -15.59 -2.56 -8.43
CA LYS A 131 -16.77 -2.98 -9.22
C LYS A 131 -18.07 -2.40 -8.69
N LYS A 132 -18.24 -2.33 -7.36
CA LYS A 132 -19.49 -1.89 -6.72
C LYS A 132 -19.36 -0.54 -6.02
N ASN A 133 -18.21 -0.26 -5.43
CA ASN A 133 -18.04 0.94 -4.62
C ASN A 133 -17.51 2.15 -5.42
N GLY A 134 -17.27 2.01 -6.73
CA GLY A 134 -16.79 3.11 -7.59
C GLY A 134 -15.28 3.30 -7.51
N SER A 135 -14.81 4.51 -7.79
CA SER A 135 -13.39 4.84 -7.92
C SER A 135 -12.95 5.86 -6.89
N ILE A 136 -11.75 5.71 -6.36
CA ILE A 136 -11.14 6.66 -5.43
C ILE A 136 -9.65 6.87 -5.78
N GLU A 137 -9.24 8.12 -5.89
CA GLU A 137 -7.84 8.49 -6.01
C GLU A 137 -7.25 8.74 -4.63
N ILE A 138 -6.15 8.06 -4.31
CA ILE A 138 -5.48 8.19 -3.01
C ILE A 138 -3.97 8.40 -3.16
N PRO A 139 -3.34 9.14 -2.22
CA PRO A 139 -1.90 9.32 -2.19
C PRO A 139 -1.21 8.08 -1.61
N PHE A 140 -0.27 7.52 -2.33
CA PHE A 140 0.64 6.48 -1.87
C PHE A 140 1.97 7.10 -1.44
N GLN A 141 2.38 6.88 -0.21
CA GLN A 141 3.67 7.35 0.29
C GLN A 141 4.82 6.56 -0.35
N ILE A 142 5.83 7.26 -0.89
CA ILE A 142 7.05 6.60 -1.38
C ILE A 142 7.93 6.22 -0.18
N LYS A 143 8.20 4.91 0.01
CA LYS A 143 9.05 4.41 1.09
C LYS A 143 10.31 3.76 0.53
N LYS A 144 11.46 4.11 1.12
CA LYS A 144 12.72 3.43 0.85
C LYS A 144 12.64 1.99 1.36
N ASN A 145 13.13 1.05 0.57
CA ASN A 145 13.19 -0.34 0.97
C ASN A 145 14.33 -0.52 1.98
N ASN A 146 14.01 -0.62 3.26
CA ASN A 146 14.99 -0.99 4.30
C ASN A 146 15.15 -2.53 4.35
N THR A 147 15.36 -3.17 3.20
CA THR A 147 15.78 -4.57 3.20
C THR A 147 17.23 -4.67 3.69
N LYS A 148 17.42 -4.65 5.01
CA LYS A 148 18.60 -5.24 5.64
C LYS A 148 18.44 -6.78 5.53
N GLY A 149 18.82 -7.32 4.39
CA GLY A 149 18.81 -8.74 4.09
C GLY A 149 20.06 -9.09 3.32
N HIS A 150 21.22 -8.97 3.98
CA HIS A 150 22.41 -9.65 3.53
C HIS A 150 22.23 -11.15 3.84
N VAL A 151 21.75 -11.91 2.87
CA VAL A 151 22.06 -13.32 2.81
C VAL A 151 23.55 -13.38 2.46
N LYS A 152 24.40 -13.59 3.47
CA LYS A 152 25.78 -13.97 3.26
C LYS A 152 25.77 -15.38 2.67
N HIS A 153 25.96 -15.52 1.37
CA HIS A 153 26.42 -16.76 0.80
C HIS A 153 27.84 -16.99 1.31
N LYS A 154 28.01 -17.94 2.25
CA LYS A 154 29.30 -18.54 2.54
C LYS A 154 29.65 -19.46 1.39
N HIS A 155 30.75 -19.15 0.72
CA HIS A 155 31.50 -20.08 -0.11
C HIS A 155 32.26 -21.06 0.76
#